data_6a5cf702b20707f422f26e07ff0a4f4b
#
_entry.id   6a5cf702b20707f422f26e07ff0a4f4b
#
_cell.length_a   1.000
_cell.length_b   1.000
_cell.length_c   1.000
_cell.angle_alpha   90.00
_cell.angle_beta   90.00
_cell.angle_gamma   90.00
#
_symmetry.space_group_name_H-M   'P 1'
#
loop_
_entity.id
_entity.type
_entity.pdbx_description
1 polymer ?
#
loop_
_entity_poly.entity_id
_entity_poly.type
_entity_poly.pdbx_seq_one_letter_code
_entity_poly.pdbx_strand_id
1 'polypeptide(L)'
;MAPSHFVTTGWLKERLGAPGIIVLDASWYLPAQGRDAAAEYEAAHIPGAIRFDIDAMSDETSPLPHMLPRPEVFASRMREVGIGDGMHIVVYDGMGLFSAPRVWWMLRTFGVRDVQILEGGFPAWLAAGGPTEDGDGPRRDRRHFSARLDHGAVA
;
A
#
# COMPACT_ATOMS: atom_id res chain seq x y z
N MET A 1 24.04 1.45 8.65
CA MET A 1 22.94 0.54 9.06
C MET A 1 21.90 0.46 7.96
N ALA A 2 21.56 -0.74 7.55
CA ALA A 2 20.54 -0.91 6.52
C ALA A 2 19.17 -0.42 7.05
N PRO A 3 18.37 0.28 6.24
CA PRO A 3 17.04 0.69 6.68
C PRO A 3 16.15 -0.52 6.95
N SER A 4 15.34 -0.42 7.99
CA SER A 4 14.36 -1.44 8.31
C SER A 4 13.27 -1.50 7.22
N HIS A 5 12.73 -2.68 6.97
CA HIS A 5 11.56 -2.83 6.10
C HIS A 5 10.27 -2.42 6.81
N PHE A 6 10.35 -2.09 8.08
CA PHE A 6 9.19 -1.74 8.92
C PHE A 6 9.37 -0.36 9.54
N VAL A 7 8.24 0.33 9.72
CA VAL A 7 8.16 1.56 10.52
C VAL A 7 7.17 1.35 11.65
N THR A 8 7.38 2.06 12.76
CA THR A 8 6.48 2.00 13.92
C THR A 8 5.28 2.91 13.73
N THR A 9 4.23 2.67 14.51
CA THR A 9 3.06 3.57 14.55
C THR A 9 3.46 4.97 14.99
N GLY A 10 4.37 5.11 15.95
CA GLY A 10 4.87 6.41 16.39
C GLY A 10 5.61 7.16 15.29
N TRP A 11 6.45 6.47 14.53
CA TRP A 11 7.16 7.05 13.40
C TRP A 11 6.17 7.64 12.38
N LEU A 12 5.13 6.89 12.05
CA LEU A 12 4.14 7.35 11.07
C LEU A 12 3.27 8.47 11.62
N LYS A 13 2.86 8.41 12.88
CA LYS A 13 2.07 9.49 13.51
C LYS A 13 2.76 10.85 13.39
N GLU A 14 4.07 10.88 13.62
CA GLU A 14 4.86 12.11 13.54
C GLU A 14 4.96 12.66 12.11
N ARG A 15 4.76 11.82 11.10
CA ARG A 15 4.95 12.17 9.69
C ARG A 15 3.67 12.21 8.88
N LEU A 16 2.54 11.97 9.52
CA LEU A 16 1.24 11.99 8.84
C LEU A 16 0.99 13.37 8.22
N GLY A 17 0.68 13.39 6.92
CA GLY A 17 0.47 14.62 6.19
C GLY A 17 1.75 15.32 5.72
N ALA A 18 2.92 14.76 6.01
CA ALA A 18 4.17 15.32 5.51
C ALA A 18 4.27 15.20 3.98
N PRO A 19 4.85 16.20 3.29
CA PRO A 19 5.05 16.10 1.85
C PRO A 19 5.90 14.89 1.49
N GLY A 20 5.53 14.18 0.44
CA GLY A 20 6.27 13.03 -0.04
C GLY A 20 6.02 11.73 0.69
N ILE A 21 5.19 11.72 1.74
CA ILE A 21 4.77 10.51 2.44
C ILE A 21 3.40 10.08 1.91
N ILE A 22 3.28 8.82 1.49
CA ILE A 22 2.01 8.22 1.08
C ILE A 22 1.77 6.98 1.91
N VAL A 23 0.55 6.83 2.42
CA VAL A 23 0.11 5.63 3.13
C VAL A 23 -0.83 4.84 2.24
N LEU A 24 -0.59 3.54 2.11
CA LEU A 24 -1.44 2.65 1.34
C LEU A 24 -2.11 1.62 2.23
N ASP A 25 -3.43 1.51 2.13
CA ASP A 25 -4.17 0.39 2.70
C ASP A 25 -4.12 -0.77 1.70
N ALA A 26 -3.32 -1.78 2.03
CA ALA A 26 -3.11 -2.95 1.20
C ALA A 26 -3.95 -4.15 1.68
N SER A 27 -5.02 -3.90 2.39
CA SER A 27 -5.87 -4.97 2.94
C SER A 27 -6.46 -5.85 1.83
N TRP A 28 -6.35 -7.14 2.04
CA TRP A 28 -6.94 -8.16 1.18
C TRP A 28 -7.24 -9.37 2.05
N TYR A 29 -8.38 -9.98 1.84
CA TYR A 29 -8.82 -11.10 2.67
C TYR A 29 -9.23 -12.29 1.79
N LEU A 30 -9.02 -13.49 2.34
CA LEU A 30 -9.52 -14.70 1.72
C LEU A 30 -11.06 -14.72 1.81
N PRO A 31 -11.76 -15.28 0.81
CA PRO A 31 -13.23 -15.37 0.86
C PRO A 31 -13.75 -16.03 2.15
N ALA A 32 -13.02 -17.03 2.66
CA ALA A 32 -13.41 -17.73 3.88
C ALA A 32 -13.35 -16.86 5.14
N GLN A 33 -12.66 -15.73 5.10
CA GLN A 33 -12.57 -14.82 6.26
C GLN A 33 -13.81 -13.96 6.44
N GLY A 34 -14.68 -13.88 5.42
CA GLY A 34 -15.92 -13.11 5.49
C GLY A 34 -15.75 -11.63 5.71
N ARG A 35 -14.62 -11.05 5.30
CA ARG A 35 -14.31 -9.62 5.45
C ARG A 35 -14.34 -8.92 4.11
N ASP A 36 -14.69 -7.64 4.13
CA ASP A 36 -14.75 -6.78 2.95
C ASP A 36 -13.75 -5.64 3.11
N ALA A 37 -12.61 -5.73 2.41
CA ALA A 37 -11.54 -4.75 2.54
C ALA A 37 -11.97 -3.36 2.09
N ALA A 38 -12.78 -3.26 1.05
CA ALA A 38 -13.27 -1.96 0.56
C ALA A 38 -14.20 -1.30 1.58
N ALA A 39 -15.14 -2.07 2.13
CA ALA A 39 -16.08 -1.55 3.13
C ALA A 39 -15.36 -1.17 4.42
N GLU A 40 -14.37 -1.96 4.84
CA GLU A 40 -13.57 -1.64 6.03
C GLU A 40 -12.77 -0.35 5.83
N TYR A 41 -12.20 -0.16 4.66
CA TYR A 41 -11.48 1.08 4.32
C TYR A 41 -12.41 2.29 4.40
N GLU A 42 -13.59 2.20 3.82
CA GLU A 42 -14.56 3.29 3.87
C GLU A 42 -15.02 3.61 5.27
N ALA A 43 -15.13 2.59 6.13
CA ALA A 43 -15.55 2.78 7.52
C ALA A 43 -14.47 3.48 8.36
N ALA A 44 -13.20 3.08 8.19
CA ALA A 44 -12.09 3.70 8.90
C ALA A 44 -10.76 3.34 8.24
N HIS A 45 -9.93 4.34 8.01
CA HIS A 45 -8.57 4.15 7.52
C HIS A 45 -7.64 5.21 8.10
N ILE A 46 -6.35 5.02 7.96
CA ILE A 46 -5.36 6.02 8.39
C ILE A 46 -5.56 7.28 7.55
N PRO A 47 -5.59 8.49 8.15
CA PRO A 47 -5.84 9.72 7.41
C PRO A 47 -4.91 9.87 6.20
N GLY A 48 -5.50 10.17 5.05
CA GLY A 48 -4.78 10.31 3.79
C GLY A 48 -4.41 9.00 3.10
N ALA A 49 -4.72 7.85 3.68
CA ALA A 49 -4.40 6.56 3.08
C ALA A 49 -5.18 6.35 1.78
N ILE A 50 -4.50 5.78 0.80
CA ILE A 50 -5.09 5.38 -0.47
C ILE A 50 -5.28 3.87 -0.43
N ARG A 51 -6.46 3.39 -0.87
CA ARG A 51 -6.68 1.95 -0.95
C ARG A 51 -5.94 1.37 -2.16
N PHE A 52 -5.09 0.38 -1.91
CA PHE A 52 -4.39 -0.38 -2.94
C PHE A 52 -5.10 -1.72 -3.09
N ASP A 53 -5.87 -1.87 -4.16
CA ASP A 53 -6.62 -3.10 -4.42
C ASP A 53 -5.71 -4.09 -5.13
N ILE A 54 -5.27 -5.13 -4.40
CA ILE A 54 -4.37 -6.15 -4.95
C ILE A 54 -4.99 -6.84 -6.16
N ASP A 55 -6.28 -7.13 -6.12
CA ASP A 55 -6.96 -7.80 -7.24
C ASP A 55 -6.95 -6.92 -8.50
N ALA A 56 -7.22 -5.63 -8.34
CA ALA A 56 -7.20 -4.69 -9.45
C ALA A 56 -5.79 -4.45 -10.00
N MET A 57 -4.76 -4.61 -9.16
CA MET A 57 -3.37 -4.39 -9.53
C MET A 57 -2.68 -5.65 -10.07
N SER A 58 -3.36 -6.79 -10.04
CA SER A 58 -2.79 -8.06 -10.50
C SER A 58 -3.02 -8.25 -12.01
N ASP A 59 -2.28 -9.18 -12.60
CA ASP A 59 -2.43 -9.51 -14.03
C ASP A 59 -3.75 -10.24 -14.25
N GLU A 60 -4.73 -9.55 -14.81
CA GLU A 60 -6.06 -10.09 -15.09
C GLU A 60 -6.06 -11.09 -16.24
N THR A 61 -5.01 -11.11 -17.08
CA THR A 61 -4.90 -12.03 -18.18
C THR A 61 -4.36 -13.39 -17.77
N SER A 62 -3.79 -13.50 -16.57
CA SER A 62 -3.28 -14.75 -16.04
C SER A 62 -4.40 -15.56 -15.40
N PRO A 63 -4.42 -16.90 -15.59
CA PRO A 63 -5.36 -17.76 -14.89
C PRO A 63 -5.01 -17.91 -13.40
N LEU A 64 -3.81 -17.52 -12.99
CA LEU A 64 -3.37 -17.59 -11.60
C LEU A 64 -3.72 -16.28 -10.87
N PRO A 65 -4.21 -16.35 -9.62
CA PRO A 65 -4.54 -15.15 -8.88
C PRO A 65 -3.30 -14.36 -8.47
N HIS A 66 -3.43 -13.05 -8.43
CA HIS A 66 -2.42 -12.11 -7.93
C HIS A 66 -1.06 -12.19 -8.63
N MET A 67 -1.06 -12.51 -9.93
CA MET A 67 0.15 -12.42 -10.74
C MET A 67 0.52 -10.95 -10.97
N LEU A 68 1.82 -10.69 -11.10
CA LEU A 68 2.30 -9.33 -11.35
C LEU A 68 1.75 -8.80 -12.69
N PRO A 69 1.23 -7.56 -12.72
CA PRO A 69 0.86 -6.94 -13.97
C PRO A 69 2.10 -6.55 -14.77
N ARG A 70 1.92 -6.20 -16.05
CA ARG A 70 3.02 -5.64 -16.83
C ARG A 70 3.41 -4.27 -16.26
N PRO A 71 4.69 -3.88 -16.35
CA PRO A 71 5.15 -2.62 -15.77
C PRO A 71 4.35 -1.40 -16.24
N GLU A 72 4.00 -1.31 -17.51
CA GLU A 72 3.24 -0.18 -18.05
C GLU A 72 1.82 -0.11 -17.50
N VAL A 73 1.20 -1.26 -17.21
CA VAL A 73 -0.13 -1.32 -16.59
C VAL A 73 -0.04 -0.87 -15.14
N PHE A 74 0.95 -1.38 -14.41
CA PHE A 74 1.17 -0.99 -13.03
C PHE A 74 1.43 0.52 -12.90
N ALA A 75 2.29 1.06 -13.74
CA ALA A 75 2.60 2.48 -13.76
C ALA A 75 1.35 3.33 -14.02
N SER A 76 0.50 2.91 -14.97
CA SER A 76 -0.74 3.62 -15.26
C SER A 76 -1.67 3.67 -14.05
N ARG A 77 -1.82 2.54 -13.34
CA ARG A 77 -2.67 2.48 -12.15
C ARG A 77 -2.11 3.33 -11.01
N MET A 78 -0.78 3.35 -10.82
CA MET A 78 -0.15 4.19 -9.81
C MET A 78 -0.39 5.67 -10.10
N ARG A 79 -0.24 6.08 -11.35
CA ARG A 79 -0.52 7.46 -11.74
C ARG A 79 -1.96 7.86 -11.48
N GLU A 80 -2.90 6.98 -11.77
CA GLU A 80 -4.34 7.24 -11.55
C GLU A 80 -4.68 7.50 -10.09
N VAL A 81 -4.03 6.80 -9.16
CA VAL A 81 -4.28 6.99 -7.73
C VAL A 81 -3.39 8.07 -7.11
N GLY A 82 -2.56 8.73 -7.91
CA GLY A 82 -1.75 9.85 -7.45
C GLY A 82 -0.45 9.47 -6.75
N ILE A 83 0.05 8.27 -7.01
CA ILE A 83 1.36 7.83 -6.51
C ILE A 83 2.41 8.17 -7.56
N GLY A 84 3.40 8.94 -7.19
CA GLY A 84 4.48 9.37 -8.07
C GLY A 84 5.83 8.82 -7.67
N ASP A 85 6.82 9.00 -8.56
CA ASP A 85 8.20 8.65 -8.27
C ASP A 85 8.74 9.51 -7.12
N GLY A 86 9.68 8.95 -6.37
CA GLY A 86 10.37 9.66 -5.31
C GLY A 86 9.60 9.81 -4.00
N MET A 87 8.41 9.24 -3.92
CA MET A 87 7.63 9.28 -2.69
C MET A 87 8.03 8.15 -1.74
N HIS A 88 7.92 8.42 -0.43
CA HIS A 88 8.09 7.40 0.60
C HIS A 88 6.74 6.77 0.88
N ILE A 89 6.63 5.48 0.62
CA ILE A 89 5.35 4.76 0.72
C ILE A 89 5.37 3.88 1.96
N VAL A 90 4.31 3.97 2.77
CA VAL A 90 4.08 3.11 3.93
C VAL A 90 2.84 2.27 3.64
N VAL A 91 2.98 0.95 3.71
CA VAL A 91 1.86 0.03 3.45
C VAL A 91 1.41 -0.62 4.75
N TYR A 92 0.10 -0.81 4.89
CA TYR A 92 -0.47 -1.53 6.02
C TYR A 92 -1.63 -2.41 5.58
N ASP A 93 -2.03 -3.35 6.43
CA ASP A 93 -3.25 -4.11 6.22
C ASP A 93 -4.05 -4.24 7.51
N GLY A 94 -5.27 -4.74 7.38
CA GLY A 94 -6.21 -4.83 8.49
C GLY A 94 -5.98 -6.01 9.43
N MET A 95 -5.07 -6.91 9.10
CA MET A 95 -4.74 -8.07 9.95
C MET A 95 -3.45 -7.88 10.74
N GLY A 96 -2.64 -6.90 10.37
CA GLY A 96 -1.36 -6.63 11.00
C GLY A 96 -0.18 -6.97 10.11
N LEU A 97 -0.09 -8.19 9.60
CA LEU A 97 0.96 -8.59 8.66
C LEU A 97 0.43 -9.77 7.82
N PHE A 98 -0.35 -9.46 6.82
CA PHE A 98 -0.95 -10.48 5.97
C PHE A 98 -0.77 -10.15 4.48
N SER A 99 -1.44 -9.11 3.98
CA SER A 99 -1.36 -8.71 2.57
C SER A 99 -0.38 -7.58 2.32
N ALA A 100 -0.02 -6.78 3.33
CA ALA A 100 0.95 -5.70 3.19
C ALA A 100 2.31 -6.17 2.64
N PRO A 101 2.89 -7.30 3.07
CA PRO A 101 4.14 -7.79 2.49
C PRO A 101 4.07 -8.05 0.99
N ARG A 102 2.92 -8.49 0.48
CA ARG A 102 2.72 -8.72 -0.96
C ARG A 102 2.82 -7.40 -1.73
N VAL A 103 2.19 -6.34 -1.22
CA VAL A 103 2.22 -5.02 -1.86
C VAL A 103 3.61 -4.40 -1.74
N TRP A 104 4.26 -4.55 -0.59
CA TRP A 104 5.64 -4.12 -0.40
C TRP A 104 6.56 -4.77 -1.45
N TRP A 105 6.43 -6.07 -1.64
CA TRP A 105 7.22 -6.81 -2.62
C TRP A 105 6.91 -6.34 -4.05
N MET A 106 5.63 -6.13 -4.36
CA MET A 106 5.20 -5.66 -5.68
C MET A 106 5.81 -4.30 -6.00
N LEU A 107 5.75 -3.36 -5.06
CA LEU A 107 6.33 -2.03 -5.23
C LEU A 107 7.85 -2.09 -5.41
N ARG A 108 8.53 -2.89 -4.61
CA ARG A 108 9.98 -3.10 -4.73
C ARG A 108 10.33 -3.71 -6.08
N THR A 109 9.56 -4.67 -6.53
CA THR A 109 9.76 -5.35 -7.82
C THR A 109 9.66 -4.35 -8.98
N PHE A 110 8.78 -3.37 -8.88
CA PHE A 110 8.63 -2.33 -9.90
C PHE A 110 9.50 -1.09 -9.67
N GLY A 111 10.49 -1.19 -8.80
CA GLY A 111 11.54 -0.18 -8.65
C GLY A 111 11.33 0.87 -7.59
N VAL A 112 10.27 0.76 -6.78
CA VAL A 112 10.08 1.68 -5.65
C VAL A 112 11.10 1.33 -4.56
N ARG A 113 11.94 2.29 -4.19
CA ARG A 113 13.02 2.07 -3.21
C ARG A 113 12.56 2.38 -1.78
N ASP A 114 11.81 3.47 -1.62
CA ASP A 114 11.39 3.95 -0.30
C ASP A 114 9.99 3.45 0.01
N VAL A 115 9.89 2.14 0.30
CA VAL A 115 8.65 1.52 0.72
C VAL A 115 8.90 0.70 1.98
N GLN A 116 8.04 0.89 2.98
CA GLN A 116 8.13 0.20 4.27
C GLN A 116 6.73 -0.25 4.70
N ILE A 117 6.70 -1.21 5.60
CA ILE A 117 5.46 -1.79 6.12
C ILE A 117 5.22 -1.21 7.51
N LEU A 118 3.97 -0.80 7.80
CA LEU A 118 3.59 -0.36 9.14
C LEU A 118 3.54 -1.56 10.07
N GLU A 119 4.39 -1.54 11.09
CA GLU A 119 4.52 -2.62 12.06
C GLU A 119 3.20 -2.82 12.82
N GLY A 120 2.68 -4.06 12.77
CA GLY A 120 1.41 -4.41 13.40
C GLY A 120 0.16 -3.95 12.65
N GLY A 121 0.30 -3.23 11.53
CA GLY A 121 -0.79 -2.82 10.68
C GLY A 121 -1.85 -1.94 11.35
N PHE A 122 -3.07 -1.99 10.83
CA PHE A 122 -4.17 -1.18 11.36
C PHE A 122 -4.52 -1.49 12.81
N PRO A 123 -4.54 -2.77 13.24
CA PRO A 123 -4.78 -3.06 14.67
C PRO A 123 -3.79 -2.36 15.61
N ALA A 124 -2.51 -2.34 15.27
CA ALA A 124 -1.51 -1.64 16.08
C ALA A 124 -1.70 -0.13 16.06
N TRP A 125 -2.09 0.42 14.90
CA TRP A 125 -2.40 1.85 14.75
C TRP A 125 -3.53 2.26 15.69
N LEU A 126 -4.61 1.48 15.73
CA LEU A 126 -5.74 1.73 16.62
C LEU A 126 -5.33 1.59 18.09
N ALA A 127 -4.57 0.55 18.43
CA ALA A 127 -4.09 0.33 19.78
C ALA A 127 -3.20 1.46 20.28
N ALA A 128 -2.45 2.09 19.38
CA ALA A 128 -1.58 3.23 19.71
C ALA A 128 -2.35 4.57 19.76
N GLY A 129 -3.67 4.55 19.58
CA GLY A 129 -4.49 5.75 19.57
C GLY A 129 -4.32 6.60 18.32
N GLY A 130 -3.91 6.02 17.20
CA GLY A 130 -3.75 6.73 15.94
C GLY A 130 -5.08 7.25 15.42
N PRO A 131 -5.09 8.45 14.79
CA PRO A 131 -6.32 8.98 14.21
C PRO A 131 -6.79 8.15 13.03
N THR A 132 -8.09 8.23 12.74
CA THR A 132 -8.70 7.58 11.56
C THR A 132 -9.61 8.56 10.86
N GLU A 133 -9.88 8.29 9.59
CA GLU A 133 -10.91 8.99 8.83
C GLU A 133 -11.77 7.97 8.09
N ASP A 134 -12.97 8.40 7.70
CA ASP A 134 -13.88 7.57 6.92
C ASP A 134 -14.01 8.09 5.49
N GLY A 135 -14.77 7.38 4.67
CA GLY A 135 -15.06 7.77 3.29
C GLY A 135 -14.14 7.12 2.27
N ASP A 136 -14.19 7.66 1.04
CA ASP A 136 -13.50 7.07 -0.11
C ASP A 136 -12.00 7.38 -0.16
N GLY A 137 -11.49 8.09 0.82
CA GLY A 137 -10.10 8.51 0.83
C GLY A 137 -9.84 9.77 0.03
N PRO A 138 -8.59 10.22 0.00
CA PRO A 138 -8.23 11.47 -0.66
C PRO A 138 -8.29 11.33 -2.18
N ARG A 139 -8.72 12.40 -2.85
CA ARG A 139 -8.51 12.54 -4.29
C ARG A 139 -7.17 13.20 -4.49
N ARG A 140 -6.35 12.59 -5.32
CA ARG A 140 -5.02 13.09 -5.62
C ARG A 140 -4.88 13.34 -7.11
N ASP A 141 -4.12 14.37 -7.46
CA ASP A 141 -3.79 14.64 -8.85
C ASP A 141 -2.93 13.50 -9.41
N ARG A 142 -3.10 13.23 -10.69
CA ARG A 142 -2.29 12.26 -11.40
C ARG A 142 -0.82 12.68 -11.34
N ARG A 143 0.06 11.73 -11.03
CA ARG A 143 1.49 11.97 -10.91
C ARG A 143 2.26 11.10 -11.87
N HIS A 144 3.50 11.53 -12.15
CA HIS A 144 4.40 10.71 -12.95
C HIS A 144 4.91 9.53 -12.13
N PHE A 145 4.78 8.35 -12.67
CA PHE A 145 5.30 7.12 -12.07
C PHE A 145 5.91 6.25 -13.17
N SER A 146 7.16 5.82 -12.95
CA SER A 146 7.87 4.92 -13.85
C SER A 146 8.05 3.57 -13.19
N ALA A 147 7.50 2.53 -13.80
CA ALA A 147 7.67 1.17 -13.30
C ALA A 147 8.80 0.48 -14.06
N ARG A 148 9.72 -0.13 -13.32
CA ARG A 148 10.79 -0.95 -13.85
C ARG A 148 10.90 -2.22 -13.04
N LEU A 149 11.02 -3.35 -13.72
CA LEU A 149 11.31 -4.58 -13.02
C LEU A 149 12.70 -4.50 -12.39
N ASP A 150 12.76 -4.75 -11.10
CA ASP A 150 14.02 -4.88 -10.38
C ASP A 150 14.32 -6.36 -10.21
N HIS A 151 15.19 -6.88 -11.06
CA HIS A 151 15.55 -8.29 -11.04
C HIS A 151 16.21 -8.72 -9.73
N GLY A 152 16.78 -7.79 -8.99
CA GLY A 152 17.33 -8.07 -7.67
C GLY A 152 16.27 -8.28 -6.60
N ALA A 153 15.06 -7.75 -6.79
CA ALA A 153 13.94 -7.93 -5.87
C ALA A 153 13.13 -9.20 -6.18
N VAL A 154 13.20 -9.68 -7.42
CA VAL A 154 12.53 -10.91 -7.86
C VAL A 154 13.50 -12.05 -7.66
N ALA A 155 13.47 -12.65 -6.50
CA ALA A 155 14.37 -13.77 -6.17
C ALA A 155 13.62 -15.07 -6.05
#